data_64f8d2fc965568cf943af031b587d1b3
#
_entry.id   64f8d2fc965568cf943af031b587d1b3
#
_cell.length_a   1.000
_cell.length_b   1.000
_cell.length_c   1.000
_cell.angle_alpha   90.00
_cell.angle_beta   90.00
_cell.angle_gamma   90.00
#
_symmetry.space_group_name_H-M   'P 1'
#
loop_
_entity.id
_entity.type
_entity.pdbx_description
1 polymer ?
#
loop_
_entity_poly.entity_id
_entity_poly.type
_entity_poly.pdbx_seq_one_letter_code
_entity_poly.pdbx_strand_id
1 'polypeptide(L)' 'MAWRVVEHDDRRWTVSIAAERRANSPHWNLVFSFRPTDVGQRSIWATYPLTSSSKAALFAQAEKMSDDALTALLAEQLQ' A
#
# COMPACT_ATOMS: atom_id res chain seq x y z
N MET A 1 -11.28 3.14 -7.24
CA MET A 1 -10.28 3.86 -8.06
C MET A 1 -8.89 3.66 -7.46
N ALA A 2 -7.92 3.34 -8.30
CA ALA A 2 -6.55 3.13 -7.82
C ALA A 2 -5.90 4.46 -7.46
N TRP A 3 -5.12 4.45 -6.42
CA TRP A 3 -4.35 5.61 -6.00
C TRP A 3 -3.11 5.81 -6.86
N ARG A 4 -2.43 4.72 -7.19
CA ARG A 4 -1.27 4.74 -8.09
C ARG A 4 -1.19 3.45 -8.88
N VAL A 5 -0.33 3.46 -9.92
CA VAL A 5 -0.01 2.27 -10.70
C VAL A 5 1.50 2.13 -10.72
N VAL A 6 1.99 0.92 -10.44
CA VAL A 6 3.43 0.62 -10.52
C VAL A 6 3.63 -0.60 -11.43
N GLU A 7 4.86 -0.74 -11.93
CA GLU A 7 5.22 -1.90 -12.76
C GLU A 7 6.30 -2.72 -12.04
N HIS A 8 6.13 -4.04 -12.09
CA HIS A 8 7.08 -4.98 -11.50
C HIS A 8 7.04 -6.28 -12.30
N ASP A 9 8.21 -6.76 -12.74
CA ASP A 9 8.34 -7.99 -13.53
C ASP A 9 7.44 -7.99 -14.77
N ASP A 10 7.44 -6.88 -15.52
CA ASP A 10 6.65 -6.70 -16.73
C ASP A 10 5.13 -6.78 -16.50
N ARG A 11 4.72 -6.65 -15.24
CA ARG A 11 3.32 -6.68 -14.85
C ARG A 11 2.94 -5.35 -14.21
N ARG A 12 1.75 -4.88 -14.54
CA ARG A 12 1.23 -3.64 -13.98
C ARG A 12 0.36 -3.94 -12.76
N TRP A 13 0.56 -3.17 -11.71
CA TRP A 13 -0.16 -3.32 -10.44
C TRP A 13 -0.84 -2.01 -10.09
N THR A 14 -2.12 -2.08 -9.74
CA THR A 14 -2.80 -0.92 -9.15
C THR A 14 -2.56 -0.94 -7.65
N VAL A 15 -2.30 0.25 -7.09
CA VAL A 15 -2.02 0.39 -5.66
C VAL A 15 -3.11 1.22 -5.03
N SER A 16 -3.63 0.74 -3.91
CA SER A 16 -4.59 1.47 -3.09
C SER A 16 -4.04 1.58 -1.68
N ILE A 17 -4.46 2.62 -0.97
CA ILE A 17 -4.03 2.84 0.41
C ILE A 17 -5.24 2.78 1.34
N ALA A 18 -4.99 2.33 2.55
CA ALA A 18 -6.00 2.28 3.60
C ALA A 18 -5.35 2.56 4.94
N ALA A 19 -6.15 3.00 5.89
CA ALA A 19 -5.71 3.15 7.27
C ALA A 19 -6.47 2.12 8.10
N GLU A 20 -5.74 1.36 8.89
CA GLU A 20 -6.29 0.32 9.73
C GLU A 20 -5.98 0.63 11.18
N ARG A 21 -6.95 0.44 12.06
CA ARG A 21 -6.76 0.67 13.50
C ARG A 21 -7.12 -0.59 14.27
N ARG A 22 -6.22 -1.00 15.14
CA ARG A 22 -6.50 -2.14 16.03
C ARG A 22 -7.44 -1.68 17.15
N ALA A 23 -8.25 -2.63 17.64
CA ALA A 23 -9.06 -2.39 18.81
C ALA A 23 -8.18 -1.95 19.98
N ASN A 24 -8.65 -0.98 20.75
CA ASN A 24 -7.95 -0.46 21.94
C ASN A 24 -6.67 0.33 21.62
N SER A 25 -6.49 0.74 20.35
CA SER A 25 -5.34 1.58 19.97
C SER A 25 -5.82 2.90 19.40
N PRO A 26 -5.24 4.03 19.80
CA PRO A 26 -5.57 5.33 19.19
C PRO A 26 -4.83 5.57 17.88
N HIS A 27 -3.99 4.64 17.46
CA HIS A 27 -3.13 4.84 16.28
C HIS A 27 -3.64 4.07 15.08
N TRP A 28 -3.46 4.66 13.91
CA TRP A 28 -3.77 4.05 12.63
C TRP A 28 -2.50 3.54 11.97
N ASN A 29 -2.57 2.40 11.32
CA ASN A 29 -1.48 1.83 10.55
C ASN A 29 -1.75 2.03 9.06
N LEU A 30 -0.71 2.30 8.30
CA LEU A 30 -0.82 2.45 6.86
C LEU A 30 -0.75 1.08 6.21
N VAL A 31 -1.70 0.79 5.33
CA VAL A 31 -1.78 -0.49 4.63
C VAL A 31 -1.86 -0.21 3.13
N PHE A 32 -1.05 -0.94 2.36
CA PHE A 32 -1.10 -0.89 0.90
C PHE A 32 -1.74 -2.15 0.36
N SER A 33 -2.56 -1.98 -0.67
CA SER A 33 -3.14 -3.09 -1.43
C SER A 33 -2.61 -3.03 -2.84
N PHE A 34 -1.96 -4.10 -3.28
CA PHE A 34 -1.42 -4.21 -4.64
C PHE A 34 -2.27 -5.22 -5.39
N ARG A 35 -2.85 -4.79 -6.50
CA ARG A 35 -3.71 -5.64 -7.31
C ARG A 35 -3.18 -5.68 -8.74
N PRO A 36 -2.80 -6.88 -9.26
CA PRO A 36 -2.41 -6.97 -10.66
C PRO A 36 -3.59 -6.66 -11.56
N THR A 37 -3.30 -6.05 -12.71
CA THR A 37 -4.35 -5.75 -13.68
C THR A 37 -4.80 -6.98 -14.44
N ASP A 38 -4.06 -8.08 -14.34
CA ASP A 38 -4.40 -9.34 -14.99
C ASP A 38 -5.57 -10.02 -14.28
N VAL A 39 -6.44 -10.63 -15.07
CA VAL A 39 -7.62 -11.32 -14.55
C VAL A 39 -7.20 -12.56 -13.76
N GLY A 40 -7.88 -12.79 -12.63
CA GLY A 40 -7.70 -14.01 -11.84
C GLY A 40 -6.60 -13.95 -10.78
N GLN A 41 -5.90 -12.84 -10.66
CA GLN A 41 -4.86 -12.67 -9.66
C GLN A 41 -5.42 -12.09 -8.38
N ARG A 42 -4.83 -12.48 -7.26
CA ARG A 42 -5.23 -12.00 -5.94
C ARG A 42 -4.53 -10.70 -5.59
N SER A 43 -5.21 -9.88 -4.80
CA SER A 43 -4.59 -8.69 -4.21
C SER A 43 -3.59 -9.09 -3.14
N ILE A 44 -2.53 -8.31 -3.03
CA ILE A 44 -1.50 -8.48 -1.99
C ILE A 44 -1.61 -7.30 -1.04
N TRP A 45 -1.69 -7.58 0.25
CA TRP A 45 -1.80 -6.56 1.28
C TRP A 45 -0.49 -6.46 2.04
N ALA A 46 -0.02 -5.24 2.26
CA ALA A 46 1.22 -5.02 2.99
C ALA A 46 1.00 -3.91 4.02
N THR A 47 1.28 -4.21 5.28
CA THR A 47 1.27 -3.20 6.34
C THR A 47 2.62 -2.50 6.34
N TYR A 48 2.60 -1.19 6.20
CA TYR A 48 3.82 -0.40 6.22
C TYR A 48 4.09 0.05 7.67
N PRO A 49 5.36 0.05 8.12
CA PRO A 49 5.67 0.41 9.51
C PRO A 49 5.59 1.93 9.75
N LEU A 50 4.43 2.49 9.56
CA LEU A 50 4.15 3.89 9.77
C LEU A 50 2.81 4.00 10.49
N THR A 51 2.79 4.66 11.63
CA THR A 51 1.58 4.85 12.42
C THR A 51 1.37 6.32 12.72
N SER A 52 0.11 6.69 12.91
CA SER A 52 -0.25 8.05 13.31
C SER A 52 -1.61 8.03 14.00
N SER A 53 -1.84 9.01 14.87
CA SER A 53 -3.15 9.21 15.46
C SER A 53 -4.15 9.85 14.47
N SER A 54 -3.68 10.23 13.28
CA SER A 54 -4.47 10.88 12.26
C SER A 54 -4.37 10.13 10.93
N LYS A 55 -5.52 9.71 10.37
CA LYS A 55 -5.58 9.10 9.04
C LYS A 55 -5.07 10.06 7.97
N ALA A 56 -5.42 11.32 8.08
CA ALA A 56 -4.99 12.34 7.11
C ALA A 56 -3.47 12.46 7.07
N ALA A 57 -2.82 12.38 8.25
CA ALA A 57 -1.37 12.42 8.32
C ALA A 57 -0.73 11.20 7.65
N LEU A 58 -1.33 10.01 7.83
CA LEU A 58 -0.85 8.80 7.17
C LEU A 58 -0.93 8.93 5.65
N PHE A 59 -2.06 9.40 5.14
CA PHE A 59 -2.24 9.55 3.70
C PHE A 59 -1.30 10.60 3.13
N ALA A 60 -1.05 11.68 3.89
CA ALA A 60 -0.09 12.70 3.47
C ALA A 60 1.33 12.12 3.38
N GLN A 61 1.71 11.26 4.32
CA GLN A 61 3.01 10.58 4.27
C GLN A 61 3.09 9.62 3.08
N ALA A 62 2.01 8.89 2.80
CA ALA A 62 1.97 7.97 1.67
C ALA A 62 2.15 8.70 0.35
N GLU A 63 1.57 9.90 0.22
CA GLU A 63 1.70 10.72 -0.99
C GLU A 63 3.16 11.06 -1.32
N LYS A 64 4.02 11.09 -0.31
CA LYS A 64 5.44 11.42 -0.48
C LYS A 64 6.27 10.22 -0.92
N MET A 65 5.71 9.02 -0.89
CA MET A 65 6.43 7.83 -1.31
C MET A 65 6.58 7.78 -2.81
N SER A 66 7.77 7.42 -3.27
CA SER A 66 8.03 7.26 -4.70
C SER A 66 7.46 5.95 -5.22
N ASP A 67 7.27 5.86 -6.53
CA ASP A 67 6.86 4.61 -7.16
C ASP A 67 7.92 3.52 -6.93
N ASP A 68 9.20 3.89 -6.90
CA ASP A 68 10.28 2.94 -6.61
C ASP A 68 10.15 2.34 -5.22
N ALA A 69 9.78 3.16 -4.22
CA ALA A 69 9.58 2.68 -2.86
C ALA A 69 8.40 1.71 -2.79
N LEU A 70 7.32 2.00 -3.50
CA LEU A 70 6.15 1.12 -3.57
C LEU A 70 6.48 -0.18 -4.27
N THR A 71 7.25 -0.12 -5.35
CA THR A 71 7.67 -1.30 -6.09
C THR A 71 8.56 -2.19 -5.22
N ALA A 72 9.46 -1.60 -4.43
CA ALA A 72 10.31 -2.35 -3.52
C ALA A 72 9.46 -3.06 -2.44
N LEU A 73 8.44 -2.39 -1.92
CA LEU A 73 7.54 -2.98 -0.93
C LEU A 73 6.78 -4.17 -1.53
N LEU A 74 6.29 -4.01 -2.76
CA LEU A 74 5.62 -5.10 -3.47
C LEU A 74 6.57 -6.28 -3.68
N ALA A 75 7.81 -6.02 -4.09
CA ALA A 75 8.79 -7.07 -4.33
C ALA A 75 9.05 -7.90 -3.06
N GLU A 76 9.10 -7.24 -1.89
CA GLU A 76 9.26 -7.95 -0.62
C GLU A 76 8.11 -8.90 -0.37
N GLN A 77 6.89 -8.53 -0.71
CA GLN A 77 5.71 -9.36 -0.49
C GLN A 77 5.65 -10.56 -1.45
N LEU A 78 6.32 -10.47 -2.59
CA LEU A 78 6.32 -11.53 -3.59
C LEU A 78 7.44 -12.56 -3.39
N GLN A 79 8.32 -12.34 -2.44
CA GLN A 79 9.40 -13.29 -2.12
C GLN A 79 8.90 -14.47 -1.30
#